data_3eddb2043dfc2a56af0b74b92bb45c09
#
_entry.id   3eddb2043dfc2a56af0b74b92bb45c09
#
_cell.length_a   1.000
_cell.length_b   1.000
_cell.length_c   1.000
_cell.angle_alpha   90.00
_cell.angle_beta   90.00
_cell.angle_gamma   90.00
#
_symmetry.space_group_name_H-M   'P 1'
#
loop_
_entity.id
_entity.type
_entity.pdbx_description
1 polymer ?
#
loop_
_entity_poly.entity_id
_entity_poly.type
_entity_poly.pdbx_seq_one_letter_code
_entity_poly.pdbx_strand_id
1 'polypeptide(L)'
;KVHSAGDMTRMRAFQNGLFTIQGESSVLAARMVGAKPGQTVLDACAAPGGKTAVMSEMMGDTGRVYAWDTHAHRVELIRGTMNRLKLENVRPAVKDASVPREEMAMTLDAALVDAPCSGTGVMNEKPDVKYRVTEEGVQALCRTQKDILDAVAPMVKVGGTLVYSTC
;
A
#
# COMPACT_ATOMS: atom_id res chain seq x y z
N LYS A 1 -1.58 -16.03 13.70
CA LYS A 1 -3.02 -16.14 13.33
C LYS A 1 -3.84 -16.07 14.61
N VAL A 2 -4.79 -15.14 14.69
CA VAL A 2 -5.69 -15.00 15.84
C VAL A 2 -7.07 -15.48 15.42
N HIS A 3 -7.65 -16.37 16.22
CA HIS A 3 -9.00 -16.87 16.02
C HIS A 3 -9.95 -16.24 17.05
N SER A 4 -11.03 -15.60 16.58
CA SER A 4 -12.16 -15.13 17.41
C SER A 4 -11.78 -14.18 18.57
N ALA A 5 -11.16 -13.04 18.27
CA ALA A 5 -10.72 -12.09 19.30
C ALA A 5 -11.67 -10.89 19.54
N GLY A 6 -12.87 -10.89 18.98
CA GLY A 6 -13.75 -9.71 19.03
C GLY A 6 -13.14 -8.50 18.32
N ASP A 7 -13.53 -7.28 18.74
CA ASP A 7 -12.97 -6.05 18.18
C ASP A 7 -11.57 -5.76 18.75
N MET A 8 -10.55 -6.26 18.08
CA MET A 8 -9.16 -6.09 18.48
C MET A 8 -8.68 -4.62 18.48
N THR A 9 -9.37 -3.72 17.78
CA THR A 9 -9.01 -2.30 17.74
C THR A 9 -9.19 -1.61 19.10
N ARG A 10 -10.03 -2.19 19.97
CA ARG A 10 -10.27 -1.72 21.35
C ARG A 10 -9.18 -2.17 22.33
N MET A 11 -8.31 -3.08 21.94
CA MET A 11 -7.25 -3.55 22.83
C MET A 11 -6.22 -2.45 23.05
N ARG A 12 -5.78 -2.26 24.31
CA ARG A 12 -4.71 -1.30 24.63
C ARG A 12 -3.43 -1.56 23.83
N ALA A 13 -3.09 -2.82 23.60
CA ALA A 13 -1.93 -3.20 22.80
C ALA A 13 -2.02 -2.69 21.36
N PHE A 14 -3.21 -2.75 20.73
CA PHE A 14 -3.46 -2.17 19.39
C PHE A 14 -3.35 -0.64 19.44
N GLN A 15 -4.03 0.00 20.40
CA GLN A 15 -4.03 1.46 20.55
C GLN A 15 -2.61 2.00 20.81
N ASN A 16 -1.79 1.26 21.53
CA ASN A 16 -0.38 1.59 21.81
C ASN A 16 0.58 1.24 20.65
N GLY A 17 0.06 0.73 19.52
CA GLY A 17 0.88 0.43 18.35
C GLY A 17 1.74 -0.83 18.43
N LEU A 18 1.46 -1.74 19.38
CA LEU A 18 2.26 -2.97 19.55
C LEU A 18 1.97 -4.02 18.47
N PHE A 19 0.88 -3.89 17.73
CA PHE A 19 0.56 -4.72 16.57
C PHE A 19 -0.42 -4.02 15.63
N THR A 20 -0.55 -4.55 14.43
CA THR A 20 -1.59 -4.16 13.46
C THR A 20 -2.34 -5.39 12.97
N ILE A 21 -3.53 -5.16 12.38
CA ILE A 21 -4.38 -6.20 11.82
C ILE A 21 -4.31 -6.09 10.31
N GLN A 22 -3.95 -7.19 9.65
CA GLN A 22 -3.84 -7.23 8.21
C GLN A 22 -4.10 -8.64 7.68
N GLY A 23 -4.69 -8.75 6.49
CA GLY A 23 -4.86 -10.02 5.78
C GLY A 23 -3.53 -10.62 5.36
N GLU A 24 -3.42 -11.95 5.34
CA GLU A 24 -2.20 -12.68 4.98
C GLU A 24 -1.70 -12.33 3.58
N SER A 25 -2.60 -12.25 2.59
CA SER A 25 -2.27 -11.86 1.21
C SER A 25 -1.67 -10.46 1.13
N SER A 26 -2.21 -9.50 1.90
CA SER A 26 -1.68 -8.14 1.97
C SER A 26 -0.27 -8.09 2.57
N VAL A 27 -0.02 -8.88 3.62
CA VAL A 27 1.34 -9.01 4.21
C VAL A 27 2.29 -9.63 3.21
N LEU A 28 1.85 -10.67 2.47
CA LEU A 28 2.66 -11.33 1.45
C LEU A 28 3.07 -10.34 0.34
N ALA A 29 2.10 -9.58 -0.21
CA ALA A 29 2.38 -8.58 -1.25
C ALA A 29 3.43 -7.55 -0.79
N ALA A 30 3.29 -7.03 0.44
CA ALA A 30 4.27 -6.09 1.00
C ALA A 30 5.66 -6.73 1.20
N ARG A 31 5.72 -7.99 1.63
CA ARG A 31 6.98 -8.72 1.81
C ARG A 31 7.68 -9.03 0.49
N MET A 32 6.92 -9.27 -0.59
CA MET A 32 7.49 -9.52 -1.92
C MET A 32 8.26 -8.32 -2.47
N VAL A 33 7.99 -7.10 -2.00
CA VAL A 33 8.77 -5.89 -2.33
C VAL A 33 10.23 -6.06 -1.93
N GLY A 34 10.51 -6.84 -0.87
CA GLY A 34 11.86 -7.09 -0.40
C GLY A 34 12.56 -5.85 0.13
N ALA A 35 11.80 -4.90 0.69
CA ALA A 35 12.32 -3.65 1.23
C ALA A 35 13.41 -3.90 2.29
N LYS A 36 14.53 -3.19 2.21
CA LYS A 36 15.70 -3.35 3.08
C LYS A 36 16.06 -2.04 3.78
N PRO A 37 16.71 -2.10 4.94
CA PRO A 37 17.18 -0.91 5.64
C PRO A 37 17.96 0.07 4.73
N GLY A 38 17.65 1.36 4.87
CA GLY A 38 18.31 2.45 4.12
C GLY A 38 17.78 2.69 2.71
N GLN A 39 16.92 1.85 2.17
CA GLN A 39 16.36 2.00 0.82
C GLN A 39 15.34 3.13 0.71
N THR A 40 15.06 3.54 -0.54
CA THR A 40 13.95 4.41 -0.91
C THR A 40 12.89 3.58 -1.63
N VAL A 41 11.71 3.48 -1.02
CA VAL A 41 10.60 2.62 -1.47
C VAL A 41 9.35 3.46 -1.71
N LEU A 42 8.54 3.08 -2.69
CA LEU A 42 7.22 3.68 -2.96
C LEU A 42 6.09 2.67 -2.71
N ASP A 43 5.07 3.10 -1.96
CA ASP A 43 3.73 2.50 -1.96
C ASP A 43 2.81 3.43 -2.74
N ALA A 44 2.44 3.05 -3.96
CA ALA A 44 1.78 3.92 -4.92
C ALA A 44 0.28 4.12 -4.65
N CYS A 45 -0.36 3.19 -3.93
CA CYS A 45 -1.79 3.21 -3.58
C CYS A 45 -1.95 2.80 -2.10
N ALA A 46 -1.32 3.58 -1.21
CA ALA A 46 -0.93 3.14 0.12
C ALA A 46 -2.05 2.99 1.15
N ALA A 47 -3.17 3.71 1.00
CA ALA A 47 -4.19 3.76 2.04
C ALA A 47 -4.90 2.41 2.26
N PRO A 48 -5.13 2.04 3.53
CA PRO A 48 -5.00 2.80 4.77
C PRO A 48 -3.62 2.72 5.46
N GLY A 49 -2.57 2.20 4.81
CA GLY A 49 -1.20 2.18 5.33
C GLY A 49 -0.71 0.82 5.85
N GLY A 50 -1.50 -0.24 5.74
CA GLY A 50 -1.11 -1.55 6.26
C GLY A 50 0.12 -2.14 5.55
N LYS A 51 0.17 -2.12 4.21
CA LYS A 51 1.31 -2.59 3.43
C LYS A 51 2.53 -1.69 3.61
N THR A 52 2.30 -0.37 3.66
CA THR A 52 3.32 0.63 3.99
C THR A 52 4.00 0.33 5.33
N ALA A 53 3.21 0.01 6.38
CA ALA A 53 3.73 -0.34 7.69
C ALA A 53 4.64 -1.57 7.63
N VAL A 54 4.22 -2.64 6.94
CA VAL A 54 5.05 -3.85 6.78
C VAL A 54 6.38 -3.52 6.12
N MET A 55 6.39 -2.72 5.04
CA MET A 55 7.63 -2.32 4.37
C MET A 55 8.52 -1.48 5.29
N SER A 56 7.95 -0.51 6.01
CA SER A 56 8.67 0.32 6.99
C SER A 56 9.31 -0.54 8.10
N GLU A 57 8.56 -1.50 8.66
CA GLU A 57 9.05 -2.44 9.67
C GLU A 57 10.19 -3.33 9.12
N MET A 58 10.08 -3.83 7.87
CA MET A 58 11.16 -4.59 7.22
C MET A 58 12.42 -3.74 7.03
N MET A 59 12.28 -2.44 6.86
CA MET A 59 13.39 -1.49 6.76
C MET A 59 13.95 -1.08 8.13
N GLY A 60 13.39 -1.56 9.24
CA GLY A 60 13.80 -1.16 10.59
C GLY A 60 13.60 0.33 10.83
N ASP A 61 12.55 0.91 10.26
CA ASP A 61 12.24 2.35 10.29
C ASP A 61 13.40 3.24 9.79
N THR A 62 14.20 2.74 8.85
CA THR A 62 15.31 3.47 8.23
C THR A 62 15.05 3.70 6.74
N GLY A 63 15.85 4.57 6.10
CA GLY A 63 15.62 4.93 4.70
C GLY A 63 14.36 5.77 4.54
N ARG A 64 13.59 5.52 3.47
CA ARG A 64 12.37 6.30 3.18
C ARG A 64 11.31 5.48 2.47
N VAL A 65 10.07 5.53 2.98
CA VAL A 65 8.90 4.99 2.31
C VAL A 65 7.98 6.13 1.89
N TYR A 66 7.87 6.39 0.59
CA TYR A 66 6.83 7.26 0.05
C TYR A 66 5.51 6.49 0.03
N ALA A 67 4.46 7.07 0.60
CA ALA A 67 3.14 6.47 0.68
C ALA A 67 2.11 7.41 0.04
N TRP A 68 1.66 7.07 -1.17
CA TRP A 68 0.76 7.93 -1.95
C TRP A 68 -0.67 7.41 -1.96
N ASP A 69 -1.60 8.33 -1.97
CA ASP A 69 -3.01 8.08 -2.30
C ASP A 69 -3.60 9.36 -2.92
N THR A 70 -4.57 9.21 -3.80
CA THR A 70 -5.21 10.34 -4.50
C THR A 70 -6.13 11.16 -3.61
N HIS A 71 -6.61 10.60 -2.49
CA HIS A 71 -7.60 11.22 -1.62
C HIS A 71 -7.00 11.68 -0.30
N ALA A 72 -7.15 12.96 0.02
CA ALA A 72 -6.61 13.54 1.26
C ALA A 72 -7.07 12.80 2.53
N HIS A 73 -8.37 12.48 2.63
CA HIS A 73 -8.91 11.74 3.78
C HIS A 73 -8.29 10.33 3.94
N ARG A 74 -7.91 9.69 2.84
CA ARG A 74 -7.23 8.39 2.87
C ARG A 74 -5.76 8.52 3.28
N VAL A 75 -5.10 9.61 2.87
CA VAL A 75 -3.74 9.93 3.34
C VAL A 75 -3.71 10.16 4.85
N GLU A 76 -4.75 10.76 5.42
CA GLU A 76 -4.86 10.90 6.89
C GLU A 76 -4.99 9.53 7.60
N LEU A 77 -5.59 8.52 6.98
CA LEU A 77 -5.59 7.15 7.53
C LEU A 77 -4.18 6.56 7.57
N ILE A 78 -3.37 6.82 6.52
CA ILE A 78 -1.96 6.41 6.52
C ILE A 78 -1.22 7.10 7.67
N ARG A 79 -1.36 8.43 7.82
CA ARG A 79 -0.74 9.19 8.92
C ARG A 79 -1.12 8.64 10.28
N GLY A 80 -2.42 8.40 10.51
CA GLY A 80 -2.92 7.81 11.74
C GLY A 80 -2.32 6.44 12.03
N THR A 81 -2.19 5.59 11.01
CA THR A 81 -1.56 4.28 11.14
C THR A 81 -0.07 4.40 11.50
N MET A 82 0.69 5.26 10.80
CA MET A 82 2.11 5.46 11.06
C MET A 82 2.36 6.04 12.45
N ASN A 83 1.59 7.04 12.85
CA ASN A 83 1.68 7.64 14.19
C ASN A 83 1.39 6.62 15.29
N ARG A 84 0.36 5.78 15.12
CA ARG A 84 0.02 4.73 16.09
C ARG A 84 1.11 3.69 16.21
N LEU A 85 1.73 3.28 15.10
CA LEU A 85 2.82 2.30 15.05
C LEU A 85 4.19 2.92 15.36
N LYS A 86 4.28 4.25 15.49
CA LYS A 86 5.50 5.02 15.72
C LYS A 86 6.57 4.81 14.62
N LEU A 87 6.13 4.77 13.37
CA LEU A 87 6.99 4.63 12.21
C LEU A 87 7.31 6.02 11.65
N GLU A 88 8.58 6.39 11.61
CA GLU A 88 9.03 7.74 11.29
C GLU A 88 9.62 7.88 9.89
N ASN A 89 9.99 6.78 9.23
CA ASN A 89 10.58 6.81 7.89
C ASN A 89 9.56 6.96 6.74
N VAL A 90 8.25 6.96 7.04
CA VAL A 90 7.18 7.05 6.04
C VAL A 90 6.87 8.52 5.70
N ARG A 91 6.59 8.77 4.41
CA ARG A 91 6.23 10.10 3.87
C ARG A 91 4.89 10.03 3.14
N PRO A 92 3.77 10.14 3.88
CA PRO A 92 2.44 10.15 3.29
C PRO A 92 2.19 11.43 2.49
N ALA A 93 1.66 11.30 1.27
CA ALA A 93 1.35 12.45 0.42
C ALA A 93 0.11 12.20 -0.44
N VAL A 94 -0.68 13.26 -0.66
CA VAL A 94 -1.76 13.25 -1.65
C VAL A 94 -1.10 13.37 -3.02
N LYS A 95 -1.05 12.25 -3.74
CA LYS A 95 -0.46 12.17 -5.08
C LYS A 95 -1.19 11.14 -5.91
N ASP A 96 -1.38 11.47 -7.18
CA ASP A 96 -1.84 10.53 -8.19
C ASP A 96 -0.63 9.78 -8.77
N ALA A 97 -0.60 8.47 -8.58
CA ALA A 97 0.47 7.61 -9.04
C ALA A 97 0.43 7.33 -10.55
N SER A 98 -0.69 7.66 -11.23
CA SER A 98 -0.80 7.56 -12.69
C SER A 98 -0.11 8.72 -13.42
N VAL A 99 0.28 9.77 -12.70
CA VAL A 99 0.98 10.93 -13.28
C VAL A 99 2.48 10.66 -13.31
N PRO A 100 3.12 10.61 -14.50
CA PRO A 100 4.56 10.44 -14.63
C PRO A 100 5.35 11.52 -13.88
N ARG A 101 6.49 11.13 -13.29
CA ARG A 101 7.37 12.00 -12.51
C ARG A 101 8.80 11.79 -12.93
N GLU A 102 9.24 12.56 -13.94
CA GLU A 102 10.59 12.45 -14.50
C GLU A 102 11.65 12.72 -13.45
N GLU A 103 11.38 13.61 -12.49
CA GLU A 103 12.29 13.93 -11.38
C GLU A 103 12.54 12.74 -10.43
N MET A 104 11.71 11.71 -10.51
CA MET A 104 11.87 10.48 -9.73
C MET A 104 12.40 9.30 -10.55
N ALA A 105 12.73 9.49 -11.82
CA ALA A 105 13.25 8.43 -12.67
C ALA A 105 14.46 7.74 -12.04
N MET A 106 14.44 6.42 -11.98
CA MET A 106 15.50 5.57 -11.40
C MET A 106 15.98 6.00 -10.00
N THR A 107 15.08 6.52 -9.16
CA THR A 107 15.40 6.90 -7.77
C THR A 107 14.96 5.88 -6.73
N LEU A 108 13.99 5.03 -7.06
CA LEU A 108 13.42 4.05 -6.14
C LEU A 108 14.19 2.72 -6.19
N ASP A 109 14.52 2.17 -5.04
CA ASP A 109 15.06 0.81 -4.92
C ASP A 109 13.98 -0.24 -5.10
N ALA A 110 12.75 0.06 -4.65
CA ALA A 110 11.58 -0.79 -4.87
C ALA A 110 10.28 0.02 -4.89
N ALA A 111 9.24 -0.56 -5.50
CA ALA A 111 7.90 0.00 -5.49
C ALA A 111 6.84 -1.09 -5.34
N LEU A 112 5.75 -0.75 -4.64
CA LEU A 112 4.52 -1.51 -4.58
C LEU A 112 3.40 -0.74 -5.29
N VAL A 113 2.76 -1.40 -6.22
CA VAL A 113 1.52 -0.94 -6.86
C VAL A 113 0.41 -1.91 -6.46
N ASP A 114 -0.18 -1.67 -5.27
CA ASP A 114 -1.41 -2.36 -4.85
C ASP A 114 -2.60 -1.62 -5.47
N ALA A 115 -2.84 -1.94 -6.72
CA ALA A 115 -3.66 -1.11 -7.59
C ALA A 115 -5.16 -1.11 -7.21
N PRO A 116 -5.89 -0.01 -7.46
CA PRO A 116 -7.33 0.00 -7.29
C PRO A 116 -7.97 -1.10 -8.14
N CYS A 117 -8.90 -1.86 -7.55
CA CYS A 117 -9.50 -3.03 -8.17
C CYS A 117 -11.01 -3.10 -7.94
N SER A 118 -11.67 -4.04 -8.61
CA SER A 118 -13.10 -4.32 -8.43
C SER A 118 -13.43 -4.90 -7.05
N GLY A 119 -12.44 -5.44 -6.33
CA GLY A 119 -12.65 -6.08 -5.03
C GLY A 119 -13.20 -7.51 -5.13
N THR A 120 -13.26 -8.11 -6.32
CA THR A 120 -13.84 -9.46 -6.49
C THR A 120 -13.06 -10.53 -5.75
N GLY A 121 -11.76 -10.36 -5.54
CA GLY A 121 -10.93 -11.28 -4.76
C GLY A 121 -11.23 -11.30 -3.26
N VAL A 122 -11.98 -10.31 -2.75
CA VAL A 122 -12.35 -10.22 -1.32
C VAL A 122 -13.86 -10.35 -1.10
N MET A 123 -14.61 -10.96 -2.03
CA MET A 123 -16.06 -11.16 -1.90
C MET A 123 -16.46 -11.96 -0.65
N ASN A 124 -15.60 -12.85 -0.16
CA ASN A 124 -15.85 -13.57 1.09
C ASN A 124 -15.89 -12.66 2.32
N GLU A 125 -15.18 -11.53 2.26
CA GLU A 125 -15.12 -10.53 3.34
C GLU A 125 -16.11 -9.38 3.09
N LYS A 126 -16.40 -9.09 1.82
CA LYS A 126 -17.28 -7.99 1.36
C LYS A 126 -18.24 -8.47 0.28
N PRO A 127 -19.31 -9.18 0.66
CA PRO A 127 -20.24 -9.81 -0.29
C PRO A 127 -20.98 -8.82 -1.20
N ASP A 128 -21.12 -7.57 -0.78
CA ASP A 128 -21.80 -6.53 -1.59
C ASP A 128 -21.03 -6.16 -2.87
N VAL A 129 -19.75 -6.50 -2.98
CA VAL A 129 -18.92 -6.23 -4.16
C VAL A 129 -19.57 -6.79 -5.41
N LYS A 130 -20.13 -8.01 -5.35
CA LYS A 130 -20.79 -8.67 -6.49
C LYS A 130 -21.93 -7.87 -7.15
N TYR A 131 -22.56 -6.95 -6.40
CA TYR A 131 -23.66 -6.13 -6.91
C TYR A 131 -23.22 -4.81 -7.54
N ARG A 132 -21.94 -4.45 -7.39
CA ARG A 132 -21.38 -3.17 -7.84
C ARG A 132 -20.44 -3.30 -9.03
N VAL A 133 -20.04 -4.52 -9.38
CA VAL A 133 -19.11 -4.78 -10.48
C VAL A 133 -19.86 -4.75 -11.80
N THR A 134 -19.40 -3.89 -12.69
CA THR A 134 -19.87 -3.83 -14.09
C THR A 134 -18.67 -4.02 -15.02
N GLU A 135 -18.93 -4.45 -16.26
CA GLU A 135 -17.86 -4.64 -17.25
C GLU A 135 -17.12 -3.32 -17.55
N GLU A 136 -17.87 -2.24 -17.73
CA GLU A 136 -17.29 -0.91 -17.97
C GLU A 136 -16.44 -0.46 -16.78
N GLY A 137 -16.89 -0.74 -15.54
CA GLY A 137 -16.16 -0.44 -14.31
C GLY A 137 -14.84 -1.21 -14.25
N VAL A 138 -14.84 -2.49 -14.61
CA VAL A 138 -13.61 -3.31 -14.67
C VAL A 138 -12.66 -2.77 -15.74
N GLN A 139 -13.16 -2.45 -16.95
CA GLN A 139 -12.34 -1.88 -18.01
C GLN A 139 -11.71 -0.53 -17.61
N ALA A 140 -12.47 0.33 -16.90
CA ALA A 140 -11.95 1.59 -16.38
C ALA A 140 -10.81 1.36 -15.36
N LEU A 141 -11.00 0.40 -14.44
CA LEU A 141 -9.96 0.02 -13.49
C LEU A 141 -8.71 -0.53 -14.17
N CYS A 142 -8.86 -1.38 -15.20
CA CYS A 142 -7.72 -1.89 -15.97
C CYS A 142 -6.91 -0.76 -16.62
N ARG A 143 -7.58 0.27 -17.17
CA ARG A 143 -6.88 1.46 -17.70
C ARG A 143 -6.10 2.18 -16.60
N THR A 144 -6.76 2.49 -15.49
CA THR A 144 -6.11 3.15 -14.33
C THR A 144 -4.91 2.34 -13.81
N GLN A 145 -5.04 1.02 -13.72
CA GLN A 145 -3.95 0.13 -13.29
C GLN A 145 -2.76 0.21 -14.23
N LYS A 146 -3.03 0.19 -15.54
CA LYS A 146 -1.99 0.34 -16.56
C LYS A 146 -1.30 1.70 -16.47
N ASP A 147 -2.07 2.79 -16.34
CA ASP A 147 -1.52 4.14 -16.25
C ASP A 147 -0.61 4.30 -15.01
N ILE A 148 -1.01 3.70 -13.88
CA ILE A 148 -0.17 3.68 -12.66
C ILE A 148 1.12 2.90 -12.90
N LEU A 149 1.05 1.72 -13.52
CA LEU A 149 2.23 0.92 -13.80
C LEU A 149 3.18 1.62 -14.75
N ASP A 150 2.66 2.20 -15.85
CA ASP A 150 3.45 2.94 -16.82
C ASP A 150 4.15 4.17 -16.22
N ALA A 151 3.51 4.81 -15.23
CA ALA A 151 4.08 5.96 -14.54
C ALA A 151 5.10 5.57 -13.45
N VAL A 152 4.86 4.47 -12.71
CA VAL A 152 5.72 4.06 -11.58
C VAL A 152 6.94 3.26 -12.05
N ALA A 153 6.82 2.42 -13.07
CA ALA A 153 7.91 1.55 -13.51
C ALA A 153 9.22 2.32 -13.83
N PRO A 154 9.19 3.48 -14.55
CA PRO A 154 10.40 4.25 -14.81
C PRO A 154 11.07 4.86 -13.57
N MET A 155 10.34 4.96 -12.44
CA MET A 155 10.90 5.49 -11.19
C MET A 155 11.80 4.46 -10.49
N VAL A 156 11.64 3.17 -10.79
CA VAL A 156 12.42 2.09 -10.17
C VAL A 156 13.77 1.96 -10.87
N LYS A 157 14.84 1.86 -10.08
CA LYS A 157 16.20 1.64 -10.56
C LYS A 157 16.33 0.34 -11.36
N VAL A 158 17.26 0.29 -12.28
CA VAL A 158 17.65 -0.97 -12.93
C VAL A 158 18.13 -1.95 -11.85
N GLY A 159 17.58 -3.15 -11.85
CA GLY A 159 17.82 -4.17 -10.80
C GLY A 159 17.00 -3.97 -9.53
N GLY A 160 16.16 -2.92 -9.45
CA GLY A 160 15.19 -2.73 -8.38
C GLY A 160 13.99 -3.66 -8.52
N THR A 161 13.08 -3.61 -7.55
CA THR A 161 11.89 -4.46 -7.50
C THR A 161 10.62 -3.64 -7.70
N LEU A 162 9.77 -4.05 -8.65
CA LEU A 162 8.40 -3.56 -8.78
C LEU A 162 7.43 -4.71 -8.50
N VAL A 163 6.60 -4.57 -7.48
CA VAL A 163 5.53 -5.53 -7.15
C VAL A 163 4.19 -4.92 -7.56
N TYR A 164 3.46 -5.66 -8.36
CA TYR A 164 2.06 -5.34 -8.70
C TYR A 164 1.15 -6.33 -7.98
N SER A 165 0.15 -5.81 -7.28
CA SER A 165 -0.91 -6.61 -6.64
C SER A 165 -2.28 -6.01 -6.90
N THR A 166 -3.28 -6.87 -6.93
CA THR A 166 -4.69 -6.51 -7.08
C THR A 166 -5.56 -7.56 -6.41
N CYS A 167 -6.77 -7.23 -6.08
CA CYS A 167 -7.71 -8.16 -5.41
C CYS A 167 -8.88 -8.59 -6.29
#